data_cd7a59eb6f4b06cb103b7606b4cbe261
#
_entry.id   cd7a59eb6f4b06cb103b7606b4cbe261
#
_cell.length_a   1.000
_cell.length_b   1.000
_cell.length_c   1.000
_cell.angle_alpha   90.00
_cell.angle_beta   90.00
_cell.angle_gamma   90.00
#
_symmetry.space_group_name_H-M   'P 1'
#
loop_
_entity.id
_entity.type
_entity.pdbx_description
1 polymer ?
#
loop_
_entity_poly.entity_id
_entity_poly.type
_entity_poly.pdbx_seq_one_letter_code
_entity_poly.pdbx_strand_id
1 'polypeptide(L)'
;MGVQPDGAEAPARAGLQPIEPHRPRTAVVLAAGRSERMTGVAGSKLLQPIGGCALVERTVAMVAREVDRVVVVVGHDDERVGIRAARAAPGKVQVVRADQWQLGNGASLAAAEAAMAEESLLMVVVADHVFGEGTLRPLVEAGGPAVLIDSDPAAEVLEEATRVVVADGRALAFGKDKHSRWSDCGAFVLPPDIFGCQREASGAGDHGLAGAVSRLALTYPIAAVPIAAPGWWQDVDTPADLRRARLRLRRSLAKPADGPVSRWLNRPLSTRISMLLAPLQPPPDLVSFAVFGLALLAAAALAAGAQLVGAALAQATSALDGVDGELARLQLRASSRGAMLDGVLDRCADTAIAAGLGVWSLAQGLWPVPALILTAAATAASLLSMSTKDRAAALGLPRAPERPLGLLLGGRDGRLLLVAVFAVIGHPALGLLAITLTAGLTGALRLYLVSRPR
;
A
#
# COMPACT_ATOMS: atom_id res chain seq x y z
N MET A 1 26.87 39.35 0.52
CA MET A 1 27.25 39.21 1.94
C MET A 1 26.54 37.94 2.40
N GLY A 2 27.26 36.80 2.31
CA GLY A 2 26.73 35.47 2.67
C GLY A 2 26.89 35.26 4.16
N VAL A 3 25.81 34.93 4.82
CA VAL A 3 25.82 34.42 6.19
C VAL A 3 26.10 32.92 6.11
N GLN A 4 27.29 32.49 6.51
CA GLN A 4 27.59 31.10 6.79
C GLN A 4 26.79 30.68 8.04
N PRO A 5 26.14 29.49 8.05
CA PRO A 5 25.59 28.94 9.28
C PRO A 5 26.75 28.43 10.15
N ASP A 6 26.75 28.86 11.41
CA ASP A 6 27.68 28.44 12.44
C ASP A 6 27.82 26.91 12.48
N GLY A 7 29.05 26.46 12.24
CA GLY A 7 29.46 25.08 12.36
C GLY A 7 29.56 24.69 13.83
N ALA A 8 28.50 24.06 14.36
CA ALA A 8 28.66 23.20 15.53
C ALA A 8 29.38 21.95 15.06
N GLU A 9 30.68 21.87 15.23
CA GLU A 9 31.48 20.65 15.07
C GLU A 9 30.87 19.56 15.96
N ALA A 10 30.28 18.54 15.33
CA ALA A 10 29.86 17.33 16.04
C ALA A 10 31.13 16.67 16.62
N PRO A 11 31.18 16.36 17.92
CA PRO A 11 32.35 15.72 18.51
C PRO A 11 32.67 14.41 17.80
N ALA A 12 33.90 14.25 17.37
CA ALA A 12 34.42 13.01 16.80
C ALA A 12 34.22 11.88 17.83
N ARG A 13 33.22 10.99 17.61
CA ARG A 13 32.93 9.87 18.49
C ARG A 13 33.82 8.71 18.10
N ALA A 14 35.01 8.63 18.71
CA ALA A 14 35.80 7.41 18.75
C ALA A 14 35.12 6.41 19.67
N GLY A 15 34.71 5.22 19.15
CA GLY A 15 34.21 4.12 19.97
C GLY A 15 32.82 3.56 19.65
N LEU A 16 32.24 3.88 18.48
CA LEU A 16 30.95 3.25 18.09
C LEU A 16 31.14 1.74 17.84
N GLN A 17 30.24 0.93 18.41
CA GLN A 17 30.25 -0.52 18.24
C GLN A 17 29.65 -0.91 16.89
N PRO A 18 30.39 -1.61 16.00
CA PRO A 18 29.83 -2.15 14.78
C PRO A 18 28.96 -3.38 15.09
N ILE A 19 27.82 -3.48 14.39
CA ILE A 19 26.99 -4.69 14.37
C ILE A 19 27.15 -5.33 13.00
N GLU A 20 27.32 -6.67 12.97
CA GLU A 20 27.33 -7.40 11.70
C GLU A 20 26.01 -7.19 10.96
N PRO A 21 26.04 -6.89 9.65
CA PRO A 21 24.85 -6.64 8.87
C PRO A 21 23.93 -7.86 8.83
N HIS A 22 22.74 -7.76 9.42
CA HIS A 22 21.68 -8.76 9.34
C HIS A 22 20.30 -8.12 9.48
N ARG A 23 19.26 -8.88 9.15
CA ARG A 23 17.88 -8.41 9.24
C ARG A 23 17.29 -8.79 10.59
N PRO A 24 16.46 -7.93 11.20
CA PRO A 24 15.70 -8.30 12.39
C PRO A 24 14.71 -9.42 12.03
N ARG A 25 14.65 -10.47 12.87
CA ARG A 25 13.69 -11.57 12.73
C ARG A 25 12.43 -11.35 13.55
N THR A 26 12.53 -10.53 14.59
CA THR A 26 11.42 -10.25 15.51
C THR A 26 11.18 -8.74 15.56
N ALA A 27 9.90 -8.38 15.64
CA ALA A 27 9.47 -7.01 15.88
C ALA A 27 8.71 -6.86 17.18
N VAL A 28 8.86 -5.70 17.82
CA VAL A 28 8.04 -5.23 18.95
C VAL A 28 7.10 -4.15 18.46
N VAL A 29 5.79 -4.37 18.59
CA VAL A 29 4.76 -3.36 18.28
C VAL A 29 4.22 -2.78 19.58
N LEU A 30 4.47 -1.49 19.81
CA LEU A 30 4.05 -0.78 21.04
C LEU A 30 2.59 -0.34 20.91
N ALA A 31 1.68 -1.11 21.51
CA ALA A 31 0.23 -0.95 21.39
C ALA A 31 -0.45 -0.69 22.77
N ALA A 32 0.28 -0.15 23.74
CA ALA A 32 -0.18 -0.04 25.13
C ALA A 32 -0.83 1.33 25.48
N GLY A 33 -0.66 2.35 24.62
CA GLY A 33 -1.02 3.73 24.91
C GLY A 33 -2.51 4.01 25.05
N ARG A 34 -2.87 4.95 25.97
CA ARG A 34 -4.22 5.48 26.13
C ARG A 34 -4.46 6.63 25.15
N SER A 35 -5.57 6.57 24.45
CA SER A 35 -5.92 7.47 23.35
C SER A 35 -6.55 8.79 23.84
N GLU A 36 -5.87 9.57 24.67
CA GLU A 36 -6.45 10.74 25.35
C GLU A 36 -6.92 11.86 24.42
N ARG A 37 -6.26 12.03 23.27
CA ARG A 37 -6.58 13.06 22.27
C ARG A 37 -7.69 12.65 21.28
N MET A 38 -8.18 11.41 21.33
CA MET A 38 -9.28 10.92 20.50
C MET A 38 -10.66 11.27 21.06
N THR A 39 -10.90 12.54 21.38
CA THR A 39 -12.17 13.02 21.92
C THR A 39 -13.33 12.75 20.99
N GLY A 40 -14.45 12.24 21.55
CA GLY A 40 -15.65 11.91 20.77
C GLY A 40 -15.61 10.57 20.01
N VAL A 41 -14.54 9.78 20.17
CA VAL A 41 -14.42 8.43 19.60
C VAL A 41 -14.49 7.40 20.72
N ALA A 42 -15.38 6.42 20.61
CA ALA A 42 -15.51 5.37 21.62
C ALA A 42 -14.35 4.36 21.58
N GLY A 43 -13.76 4.07 22.74
CA GLY A 43 -12.71 3.07 22.92
C GLY A 43 -11.32 3.49 22.47
N SER A 44 -10.41 2.54 22.43
CA SER A 44 -9.01 2.77 22.03
C SER A 44 -8.89 3.24 20.57
N LYS A 45 -8.00 4.22 20.31
CA LYS A 45 -7.67 4.65 18.92
C LYS A 45 -7.17 3.49 18.06
N LEU A 46 -6.49 2.51 18.68
CA LEU A 46 -5.94 1.36 18.01
C LEU A 46 -7.01 0.41 17.43
N LEU A 47 -8.25 0.51 17.94
CA LEU A 47 -9.40 -0.26 17.46
C LEU A 47 -10.19 0.50 16.37
N GLN A 48 -9.85 1.75 16.06
CA GLN A 48 -10.55 2.52 15.05
C GLN A 48 -10.33 1.94 13.65
N PRO A 49 -11.41 1.82 12.84
CA PRO A 49 -11.30 1.23 11.51
C PRO A 49 -10.67 2.20 10.51
N ILE A 50 -9.67 1.68 9.80
CA ILE A 50 -9.04 2.33 8.66
C ILE A 50 -9.11 1.36 7.48
N GLY A 51 -9.96 1.62 6.50
CA GLY A 51 -10.15 0.73 5.35
C GLY A 51 -10.62 -0.68 5.73
N GLY A 52 -11.56 -0.79 6.69
CA GLY A 52 -12.17 -2.05 7.11
C GLY A 52 -11.38 -2.88 8.14
N CYS A 53 -10.14 -2.50 8.46
CA CYS A 53 -9.32 -3.13 9.51
C CYS A 53 -9.08 -2.15 10.65
N ALA A 54 -8.94 -2.63 11.88
CA ALA A 54 -8.52 -1.80 12.99
C ALA A 54 -7.09 -1.27 12.77
N LEU A 55 -6.76 -0.11 13.33
CA LEU A 55 -5.43 0.50 13.19
C LEU A 55 -4.33 -0.48 13.60
N VAL A 56 -4.46 -1.14 14.76
CA VAL A 56 -3.49 -2.14 15.23
C VAL A 56 -3.37 -3.33 14.27
N GLU A 57 -4.49 -3.82 13.71
CA GLU A 57 -4.45 -4.91 12.73
C GLU A 57 -3.62 -4.52 11.51
N ARG A 58 -3.78 -3.28 11.04
CA ARG A 58 -3.04 -2.76 9.89
C ARG A 58 -1.55 -2.65 10.17
N THR A 59 -1.17 -2.06 11.30
CA THR A 59 0.25 -1.93 11.68
C THR A 59 0.90 -3.30 11.87
N VAL A 60 0.27 -4.20 12.63
CA VAL A 60 0.79 -5.57 12.85
C VAL A 60 0.93 -6.35 11.54
N ALA A 61 -0.06 -6.28 10.64
CA ALA A 61 0.01 -6.97 9.36
C ALA A 61 1.12 -6.44 8.45
N MET A 62 1.39 -5.12 8.47
CA MET A 62 2.49 -4.53 7.71
C MET A 62 3.84 -4.96 8.27
N VAL A 63 4.01 -4.93 9.59
CA VAL A 63 5.22 -5.40 10.28
C VAL A 63 5.48 -6.89 10.05
N ALA A 64 4.44 -7.73 10.17
CA ALA A 64 4.55 -9.19 9.99
C ALA A 64 4.95 -9.64 8.57
N ARG A 65 4.93 -8.74 7.58
CA ARG A 65 5.46 -9.01 6.22
C ARG A 65 6.98 -8.90 6.15
N GLU A 66 7.57 -8.14 7.06
CA GLU A 66 9.01 -7.85 7.06
C GLU A 66 9.80 -8.70 8.07
N VAL A 67 9.10 -9.36 9.03
CA VAL A 67 9.72 -10.19 10.08
C VAL A 67 9.02 -11.55 10.25
N ASP A 68 9.70 -12.48 10.95
CA ASP A 68 9.18 -13.83 11.20
C ASP A 68 8.22 -13.85 12.41
N ARG A 69 8.46 -13.04 13.44
CA ARG A 69 7.70 -12.98 14.69
C ARG A 69 7.39 -11.53 15.09
N VAL A 70 6.21 -11.31 15.68
CA VAL A 70 5.78 -10.00 16.19
C VAL A 70 5.37 -10.13 17.65
N VAL A 71 6.00 -9.38 18.53
CA VAL A 71 5.61 -9.20 19.93
C VAL A 71 4.80 -7.92 20.02
N VAL A 72 3.51 -8.03 20.38
CA VAL A 72 2.62 -6.88 20.54
C VAL A 72 2.48 -6.58 22.01
N VAL A 73 2.98 -5.41 22.43
CA VAL A 73 2.90 -4.95 23.80
C VAL A 73 1.60 -4.16 24.00
N VAL A 74 0.73 -4.68 24.84
CA VAL A 74 -0.60 -4.11 25.13
C VAL A 74 -0.65 -3.52 26.56
N GLY A 75 -1.58 -2.61 26.80
CA GLY A 75 -1.78 -1.96 28.09
C GLY A 75 -3.23 -1.51 28.26
N HIS A 76 -3.58 -0.34 27.72
CA HIS A 76 -4.97 0.11 27.71
C HIS A 76 -5.81 -0.72 26.72
N ASP A 77 -6.98 -1.22 27.17
CA ASP A 77 -7.88 -2.05 26.33
C ASP A 77 -7.18 -3.34 25.82
N ASP A 78 -6.30 -3.90 26.65
CA ASP A 78 -5.33 -4.97 26.34
C ASP A 78 -5.96 -6.19 25.68
N GLU A 79 -7.10 -6.68 26.20
CA GLU A 79 -7.78 -7.86 25.65
C GLU A 79 -8.24 -7.63 24.21
N ARG A 80 -8.96 -6.51 23.96
CA ARG A 80 -9.51 -6.21 22.64
C ARG A 80 -8.44 -5.90 21.62
N VAL A 81 -7.40 -5.14 22.01
CA VAL A 81 -6.25 -4.81 21.16
C VAL A 81 -5.46 -6.09 20.87
N GLY A 82 -5.20 -6.93 21.86
CA GLY A 82 -4.48 -8.19 21.71
C GLY A 82 -5.18 -9.18 20.76
N ILE A 83 -6.51 -9.35 20.90
CA ILE A 83 -7.30 -10.19 20.00
C ILE A 83 -7.21 -9.70 18.56
N ARG A 84 -7.31 -8.38 18.32
CA ARG A 84 -7.22 -7.79 16.98
C ARG A 84 -5.81 -7.95 16.39
N ALA A 85 -4.78 -7.70 17.19
CA ALA A 85 -3.39 -7.88 16.79
C ALA A 85 -3.10 -9.34 16.39
N ALA A 86 -3.54 -10.32 17.19
CA ALA A 86 -3.34 -11.74 16.89
C ALA A 86 -4.01 -12.19 15.59
N ARG A 87 -5.18 -11.62 15.26
CA ARG A 87 -5.89 -11.91 14.00
C ARG A 87 -5.17 -11.35 12.77
N ALA A 88 -4.38 -10.30 12.93
CA ALA A 88 -3.70 -9.65 11.81
C ALA A 88 -2.58 -10.50 11.19
N ALA A 89 -1.92 -11.35 11.99
CA ALA A 89 -0.88 -12.27 11.53
C ALA A 89 -0.92 -13.58 12.35
N PRO A 90 -1.85 -14.50 12.05
CA PRO A 90 -2.02 -15.75 12.78
C PRO A 90 -0.72 -16.56 12.81
N GLY A 91 -0.37 -17.06 13.99
CA GLY A 91 0.84 -17.88 14.21
C GLY A 91 2.15 -17.09 14.33
N LYS A 92 2.14 -15.78 14.04
CA LYS A 92 3.33 -14.92 14.17
C LYS A 92 3.28 -13.99 15.39
N VAL A 93 2.10 -13.76 15.97
CA VAL A 93 1.90 -12.75 17.02
C VAL A 93 1.94 -13.38 18.40
N GLN A 94 2.78 -12.81 19.27
CA GLN A 94 2.77 -13.00 20.71
C GLN A 94 2.31 -11.70 21.39
N VAL A 95 1.33 -11.78 22.28
CA VAL A 95 0.85 -10.61 23.04
C VAL A 95 1.52 -10.60 24.42
N VAL A 96 2.06 -9.45 24.79
CA VAL A 96 2.69 -9.20 26.10
C VAL A 96 2.01 -8.00 26.74
N ARG A 97 1.69 -8.08 28.03
CA ARG A 97 1.09 -6.97 28.78
C ARG A 97 2.18 -6.12 29.44
N ALA A 98 2.05 -4.81 29.32
CA ALA A 98 2.89 -3.86 30.03
C ALA A 98 2.13 -3.33 31.26
N ASP A 99 2.55 -3.66 32.46
CA ASP A 99 1.88 -3.22 33.69
C ASP A 99 2.07 -1.72 33.95
N GLN A 100 3.19 -1.16 33.51
CA GLN A 100 3.53 0.26 33.71
C GLN A 100 3.35 1.10 32.45
N TRP A 101 2.42 0.73 31.56
CA TRP A 101 2.20 1.41 30.29
C TRP A 101 1.88 2.91 30.39
N GLN A 102 1.31 3.34 31.55
CA GLN A 102 0.96 4.75 31.80
C GLN A 102 2.17 5.68 31.85
N LEU A 103 3.37 5.13 32.11
CA LEU A 103 4.60 5.91 32.18
C LEU A 103 5.09 6.36 30.78
N GLY A 104 4.75 5.60 29.72
CA GLY A 104 5.13 5.95 28.33
C GLY A 104 5.56 4.79 27.46
N ASN A 105 5.94 5.09 26.22
CA ASN A 105 6.32 4.08 25.21
C ASN A 105 7.60 3.31 25.61
N GLY A 106 8.52 3.93 26.32
CA GLY A 106 9.72 3.25 26.79
C GLY A 106 9.41 2.22 27.87
N ALA A 107 8.54 2.54 28.83
CA ALA A 107 8.07 1.57 29.83
C ALA A 107 7.32 0.39 29.17
N SER A 108 6.58 0.67 28.09
CA SER A 108 5.94 -0.38 27.29
C SER A 108 6.97 -1.25 26.58
N LEU A 109 8.05 -0.67 26.03
CA LEU A 109 9.14 -1.42 25.41
C LEU A 109 9.79 -2.39 26.40
N ALA A 110 10.05 -1.97 27.62
CA ALA A 110 10.68 -2.80 28.66
C ALA A 110 9.92 -4.12 28.92
N ALA A 111 8.59 -4.14 28.77
CA ALA A 111 7.80 -5.35 28.91
C ALA A 111 8.11 -6.44 27.87
N ALA A 112 8.71 -6.07 26.73
CA ALA A 112 9.10 -7.02 25.70
C ALA A 112 10.49 -7.64 25.92
N GLU A 113 11.30 -7.17 26.88
CA GLU A 113 12.72 -7.57 27.06
C GLU A 113 12.89 -9.08 27.14
N ALA A 114 12.10 -9.75 27.97
CA ALA A 114 12.19 -11.21 28.15
C ALA A 114 11.90 -11.99 26.85
N ALA A 115 11.04 -11.46 26.00
CA ALA A 115 10.72 -12.06 24.70
C ALA A 115 11.80 -11.81 23.63
N MET A 116 12.76 -10.91 23.89
CA MET A 116 13.82 -10.48 22.96
C MET A 116 15.20 -10.97 23.35
N ALA A 117 15.35 -11.80 24.37
CA ALA A 117 16.65 -12.18 24.95
C ALA A 117 17.62 -12.85 23.96
N GLU A 118 17.14 -13.50 22.92
CA GLU A 118 17.95 -14.20 21.93
C GLU A 118 18.14 -13.41 20.62
N GLU A 119 17.59 -12.20 20.52
CA GLU A 119 17.65 -11.39 19.29
C GLU A 119 18.90 -10.50 19.30
N SER A 120 19.58 -10.39 18.17
CA SER A 120 20.72 -9.47 17.98
C SER A 120 20.27 -8.11 17.41
N LEU A 121 19.16 -8.09 16.68
CA LEU A 121 18.45 -6.88 16.24
C LEU A 121 16.95 -7.09 16.37
N LEU A 122 16.24 -6.08 16.79
CA LEU A 122 14.78 -6.06 16.86
C LEU A 122 14.22 -4.85 16.11
N MET A 123 13.11 -5.05 15.44
CA MET A 123 12.34 -3.95 14.87
C MET A 123 11.38 -3.43 15.93
N VAL A 124 11.33 -2.12 16.18
CA VAL A 124 10.38 -1.47 17.11
C VAL A 124 9.46 -0.57 16.32
N VAL A 125 8.14 -0.75 16.45
CA VAL A 125 7.14 0.06 15.74
C VAL A 125 6.06 0.52 16.70
N VAL A 126 5.67 1.79 16.62
CA VAL A 126 4.56 2.34 17.39
C VAL A 126 3.24 2.04 16.66
N ALA A 127 2.25 1.49 17.39
CA ALA A 127 1.03 0.93 16.79
C ALA A 127 0.04 1.97 16.26
N ASP A 128 0.15 3.23 16.64
CA ASP A 128 -0.71 4.33 16.22
C ASP A 128 -0.31 4.96 14.87
N HIS A 129 0.72 4.42 14.24
CA HIS A 129 1.18 4.85 12.93
C HIS A 129 0.65 3.93 11.82
N VAL A 130 0.18 4.53 10.74
CA VAL A 130 -0.21 3.83 9.49
C VAL A 130 0.91 3.99 8.47
N PHE A 131 1.34 2.87 7.92
CA PHE A 131 2.36 2.84 6.87
C PHE A 131 1.76 2.40 5.53
N GLY A 132 2.26 2.99 4.45
CA GLY A 132 2.02 2.52 3.09
C GLY A 132 2.68 1.17 2.81
N GLU A 133 2.27 0.49 1.77
CA GLU A 133 2.88 -0.78 1.36
C GLU A 133 4.35 -0.58 0.97
N GLY A 134 5.24 -1.42 1.51
CA GLY A 134 6.68 -1.37 1.28
C GLY A 134 7.42 -0.24 2.01
N THR A 135 6.75 0.61 2.80
CA THR A 135 7.39 1.73 3.52
C THR A 135 8.40 1.25 4.56
N LEU A 136 8.17 0.12 5.22
CA LEU A 136 9.04 -0.43 6.26
C LEU A 136 10.24 -1.23 5.69
N ARG A 137 10.17 -1.67 4.45
CA ARG A 137 11.21 -2.52 3.84
C ARG A 137 12.60 -1.90 3.82
N PRO A 138 12.82 -0.62 3.43
CA PRO A 138 14.16 -0.02 3.44
C PRO A 138 14.79 0.04 4.84
N LEU A 139 13.95 0.18 5.89
CA LEU A 139 14.40 0.15 7.27
C LEU A 139 14.98 -1.22 7.65
N VAL A 140 14.29 -2.31 7.27
CA VAL A 140 14.75 -3.69 7.52
C VAL A 140 15.98 -4.05 6.67
N GLU A 141 16.06 -3.50 5.45
CA GLU A 141 17.17 -3.72 4.52
C GLU A 141 18.42 -2.91 4.87
N ALA A 142 18.34 -1.96 5.80
CA ALA A 142 19.50 -1.20 6.27
C ALA A 142 20.60 -2.08 6.92
N GLY A 143 20.23 -3.28 7.40
CA GLY A 143 21.16 -4.31 7.88
C GLY A 143 21.79 -4.01 9.23
N GLY A 144 21.41 -2.95 9.93
CA GLY A 144 21.95 -2.54 11.24
C GLY A 144 20.99 -1.59 11.95
N PRO A 145 21.43 -0.96 13.06
CA PRO A 145 20.62 0.01 13.77
C PRO A 145 20.18 1.15 12.84
N ALA A 146 18.88 1.40 12.77
CA ALA A 146 18.31 2.38 11.85
C ALA A 146 16.99 2.96 12.40
N VAL A 147 16.63 4.14 11.92
CA VAL A 147 15.35 4.79 12.14
C VAL A 147 14.73 5.22 10.82
N LEU A 148 13.43 4.97 10.67
CA LEU A 148 12.67 5.50 9.53
C LEU A 148 12.35 6.98 9.79
N ILE A 149 12.73 7.86 8.86
CA ILE A 149 12.53 9.30 8.99
C ILE A 149 11.72 9.86 7.82
N ASP A 150 10.91 10.87 8.12
CA ASP A 150 10.33 11.75 7.10
C ASP A 150 11.25 12.95 6.92
N SER A 151 11.80 13.08 5.71
CA SER A 151 12.76 14.15 5.35
C SER A 151 12.08 15.45 4.89
N ASP A 152 10.77 15.41 4.63
CA ASP A 152 9.95 16.55 4.20
C ASP A 152 8.54 16.50 4.83
N PRO A 153 8.45 16.42 6.17
CA PRO A 153 7.17 16.40 6.86
C PRO A 153 6.44 17.73 6.72
N ALA A 154 5.10 17.67 6.64
CA ALA A 154 4.30 18.89 6.67
C ALA A 154 4.53 19.66 7.98
N ALA A 155 4.43 21.00 7.95
CA ALA A 155 4.68 21.84 9.12
C ALA A 155 3.84 21.42 10.34
N GLU A 156 2.59 21.06 10.14
CA GLU A 156 1.66 20.58 11.18
C GLU A 156 2.17 19.28 11.85
N VAL A 157 2.86 18.41 11.10
CA VAL A 157 3.46 17.18 11.62
C VAL A 157 4.67 17.52 12.49
N LEU A 158 5.50 18.47 12.06
CA LEU A 158 6.69 18.89 12.80
C LEU A 158 6.39 19.55 14.17
N GLU A 159 5.21 20.13 14.34
CA GLU A 159 4.81 20.74 15.62
C GLU A 159 4.62 19.69 16.74
N GLU A 160 4.13 18.49 16.37
CA GLU A 160 3.80 17.45 17.36
C GLU A 160 4.78 16.26 17.33
N ALA A 161 5.47 16.02 16.21
CA ALA A 161 6.36 14.88 16.02
C ALA A 161 7.64 14.95 16.85
N THR A 162 8.20 13.79 17.17
CA THR A 162 9.56 13.67 17.65
C THR A 162 10.52 14.01 16.51
N ARG A 163 11.32 15.05 16.68
CA ARG A 163 12.31 15.48 15.70
C ARG A 163 13.58 14.67 15.82
N VAL A 164 14.25 14.45 14.69
CA VAL A 164 15.50 13.68 14.60
C VAL A 164 16.62 14.58 14.11
N VAL A 165 17.66 14.73 14.91
CA VAL A 165 18.88 15.41 14.48
C VAL A 165 19.70 14.42 13.67
N VAL A 166 19.97 14.76 12.40
CA VAL A 166 20.71 13.88 11.48
C VAL A 166 21.95 14.60 10.95
N ALA A 167 23.10 13.92 11.01
CA ALA A 167 24.33 14.34 10.37
C ALA A 167 25.00 13.12 9.71
N ASP A 168 25.56 13.30 8.53
CA ASP A 168 26.23 12.26 7.75
C ASP A 168 25.41 10.95 7.59
N GLY A 169 24.10 11.09 7.38
CA GLY A 169 23.18 9.96 7.24
C GLY A 169 22.89 9.19 8.54
N ARG A 170 23.30 9.72 9.69
CA ARG A 170 23.09 9.10 11.02
C ARG A 170 22.18 9.95 11.90
N ALA A 171 21.30 9.29 12.61
CA ALA A 171 20.47 9.90 13.64
C ALA A 171 21.26 10.04 14.94
N LEU A 172 21.38 11.24 15.47
CA LEU A 172 22.22 11.58 16.62
C LEU A 172 21.41 11.82 17.90
N ALA A 173 20.21 12.40 17.78
CA ALA A 173 19.37 12.74 18.92
C ALA A 173 17.91 12.81 18.50
N PHE A 174 17.02 12.51 19.44
CA PHE A 174 15.58 12.48 19.26
C PHE A 174 14.90 13.33 20.33
N GLY A 175 13.89 14.09 19.99
CA GLY A 175 13.12 14.89 20.94
C GLY A 175 12.26 15.95 20.28
N LYS A 176 11.18 16.33 20.94
CA LYS A 176 10.30 17.42 20.48
C LYS A 176 10.97 18.80 20.59
N ASP A 177 11.91 18.92 21.51
CA ASP A 177 12.72 20.10 21.79
C ASP A 177 13.85 20.33 20.76
N LYS A 178 14.10 19.37 19.90
CA LYS A 178 15.22 19.43 18.95
C LYS A 178 14.92 20.35 17.76
N HIS A 179 15.92 21.12 17.34
CA HIS A 179 15.86 21.91 16.12
C HIS A 179 16.25 21.04 14.92
N SER A 180 15.28 20.46 14.25
CA SER A 180 15.47 19.64 13.06
C SER A 180 14.26 19.73 12.15
N ARG A 181 14.48 19.61 10.85
CA ARG A 181 13.44 19.52 9.83
C ARG A 181 12.93 18.09 9.61
N TRP A 182 13.55 17.11 10.22
CA TRP A 182 13.22 15.70 10.04
C TRP A 182 12.47 15.17 11.26
N SER A 183 11.48 14.32 11.02
CA SER A 183 10.73 13.63 12.08
C SER A 183 10.97 12.13 12.03
N ASP A 184 10.92 11.46 13.20
CA ASP A 184 10.84 10.01 13.23
C ASP A 184 9.43 9.57 12.81
N CYS A 185 9.34 8.38 12.21
CA CYS A 185 8.09 7.80 11.76
C CYS A 185 7.58 6.69 12.69
N GLY A 186 8.11 6.61 13.90
CA GLY A 186 7.74 5.59 14.88
C GLY A 186 8.16 4.16 14.51
N ALA A 187 9.19 4.00 13.67
CA ALA A 187 9.71 2.70 13.27
C ALA A 187 11.25 2.68 13.31
N PHE A 188 11.80 1.69 14.00
CA PHE A 188 13.23 1.56 14.30
C PHE A 188 13.68 0.13 14.10
N VAL A 189 14.98 -0.06 13.81
CA VAL A 189 15.73 -1.32 13.99
C VAL A 189 16.83 -1.04 15.01
N LEU A 190 16.85 -1.77 16.11
CA LEU A 190 17.69 -1.46 17.28
C LEU A 190 18.32 -2.74 17.82
N PRO A 191 19.53 -2.68 18.43
CA PRO A 191 20.09 -3.79 19.18
C PRO A 191 19.40 -3.95 20.55
N PRO A 192 19.52 -5.10 21.23
CA PRO A 192 18.94 -5.36 22.55
C PRO A 192 19.41 -4.41 23.66
N ASP A 193 20.57 -3.77 23.48
CA ASP A 193 21.09 -2.72 24.37
C ASP A 193 20.07 -1.57 24.58
N ILE A 194 19.07 -1.43 23.70
CA ILE A 194 17.98 -0.47 23.89
C ILE A 194 17.26 -0.65 25.23
N PHE A 195 17.16 -1.90 25.73
CA PHE A 195 16.53 -2.15 27.03
C PHE A 195 17.37 -1.59 28.20
N GLY A 196 18.70 -1.67 28.10
CA GLY A 196 19.63 -1.02 29.04
C GLY A 196 19.49 0.51 29.00
N CYS A 197 19.55 1.09 27.80
CA CYS A 197 19.35 2.51 27.58
C CYS A 197 17.98 3.00 28.11
N GLN A 198 16.94 2.17 27.97
CA GLN A 198 15.61 2.49 28.51
C GLN A 198 15.59 2.50 30.04
N ARG A 199 16.26 1.56 30.72
CA ARG A 199 16.36 1.58 32.18
C ARG A 199 17.11 2.83 32.68
N GLU A 200 18.20 3.19 32.02
CA GLU A 200 18.94 4.42 32.34
C GLU A 200 18.11 5.68 32.11
N ALA A 201 17.35 5.74 30.99
CA ALA A 201 16.46 6.84 30.71
C ALA A 201 15.38 6.98 31.78
N SER A 202 14.74 5.87 32.15
CA SER A 202 13.73 5.81 33.20
C SER A 202 14.28 6.22 34.59
N GLY A 203 15.51 5.82 34.89
CA GLY A 203 16.20 6.25 36.13
C GLY A 203 16.45 7.78 36.17
N ALA A 204 16.53 8.42 35.02
CA ALA A 204 16.63 9.88 34.88
C ALA A 204 15.26 10.58 34.74
N GLY A 205 14.15 9.85 34.87
CA GLY A 205 12.78 10.39 34.77
C GLY A 205 12.23 10.49 33.35
N ASP A 206 12.97 9.97 32.35
CA ASP A 206 12.52 9.93 30.95
C ASP A 206 12.02 8.52 30.59
N HIS A 207 10.71 8.35 30.51
CA HIS A 207 10.06 7.09 30.16
C HIS A 207 9.68 6.99 28.69
N GLY A 208 10.15 7.93 27.84
CA GLY A 208 9.91 7.96 26.41
C GLY A 208 10.89 7.08 25.63
N LEU A 209 10.45 6.57 24.49
CA LEU A 209 11.32 5.84 23.56
C LEU A 209 12.44 6.74 22.99
N ALA A 210 12.13 8.02 22.73
CA ALA A 210 13.07 9.00 22.17
C ALA A 210 14.32 9.19 23.06
N GLY A 211 14.17 9.23 24.39
CA GLY A 211 15.29 9.31 25.33
C GLY A 211 16.18 8.07 25.34
N ALA A 212 15.57 6.89 25.28
CA ALA A 212 16.31 5.63 25.19
C ALA A 212 17.09 5.53 23.87
N VAL A 213 16.46 5.86 22.73
CA VAL A 213 17.13 5.82 21.42
C VAL A 213 18.23 6.89 21.33
N SER A 214 18.04 8.06 21.92
CA SER A 214 19.09 9.10 21.99
C SER A 214 20.32 8.62 22.76
N ARG A 215 20.14 7.88 23.87
CA ARG A 215 21.25 7.26 24.61
C ARG A 215 21.94 6.18 23.77
N LEU A 216 21.16 5.33 23.11
CA LEU A 216 21.69 4.29 22.24
C LEU A 216 22.55 4.88 21.10
N ALA A 217 22.15 6.03 20.54
CA ALA A 217 22.89 6.75 19.50
C ALA A 217 24.27 7.25 19.96
N LEU A 218 24.55 7.26 21.27
CA LEU A 218 25.89 7.54 21.79
C LEU A 218 26.86 6.36 21.60
N THR A 219 26.34 5.15 21.55
CA THR A 219 27.12 3.90 21.48
C THR A 219 27.09 3.27 20.08
N TYR A 220 25.96 3.36 19.38
CA TYR A 220 25.74 2.74 18.07
C TYR A 220 25.49 3.77 16.97
N PRO A 221 26.02 3.55 15.75
CA PRO A 221 25.66 4.39 14.60
C PRO A 221 24.25 4.02 14.11
N ILE A 222 23.26 4.83 14.41
CA ILE A 222 21.88 4.64 13.96
C ILE A 222 21.72 5.29 12.58
N ALA A 223 21.48 4.49 11.54
CA ALA A 223 21.24 5.01 10.19
C ALA A 223 19.90 5.75 10.11
N ALA A 224 19.88 6.94 9.51
CA ALA A 224 18.66 7.67 9.21
C ALA A 224 18.15 7.25 7.82
N VAL A 225 17.08 6.46 7.76
CA VAL A 225 16.50 5.92 6.52
C VAL A 225 15.31 6.77 6.11
N PRO A 226 15.41 7.59 5.05
CA PRO A 226 14.29 8.42 4.61
C PRO A 226 13.21 7.57 3.93
N ILE A 227 11.95 7.95 4.12
CA ILE A 227 10.84 7.37 3.37
C ILE A 227 11.02 7.74 1.89
N ALA A 228 11.17 6.72 1.04
CA ALA A 228 11.24 6.89 -0.40
C ALA A 228 9.84 6.75 -1.04
N ALA A 229 9.55 7.57 -2.05
CA ALA A 229 8.33 7.39 -2.84
C ALA A 229 8.31 5.99 -3.51
N PRO A 230 7.17 5.29 -3.55
CA PRO A 230 5.80 5.74 -3.20
C PRO A 230 5.40 5.52 -1.71
N GLY A 231 6.35 5.25 -0.81
CA GLY A 231 6.10 5.06 0.61
C GLY A 231 5.44 6.30 1.25
N TRP A 232 4.68 6.07 2.30
CA TRP A 232 4.04 7.11 3.10
C TRP A 232 3.75 6.60 4.52
N TRP A 233 3.58 7.51 5.44
CA TRP A 233 3.17 7.22 6.81
C TRP A 233 2.19 8.27 7.32
N GLN A 234 1.47 7.99 8.40
CA GLN A 234 0.57 8.90 9.08
C GLN A 234 0.42 8.50 10.54
N ASP A 235 0.76 9.39 11.44
CA ASP A 235 0.41 9.30 12.86
C ASP A 235 -1.09 9.56 13.06
N VAL A 236 -1.74 8.82 13.96
CA VAL A 236 -3.18 8.90 14.23
C VAL A 236 -3.41 9.20 15.69
N ASP A 237 -3.38 10.47 16.06
CA ASP A 237 -3.59 10.94 17.41
C ASP A 237 -4.95 11.61 17.63
N THR A 238 -5.50 12.19 16.58
CA THR A 238 -6.77 12.93 16.61
C THR A 238 -7.78 12.38 15.59
N PRO A 239 -9.09 12.72 15.72
CA PRO A 239 -10.06 12.40 14.67
C PRO A 239 -9.74 13.02 13.30
N ALA A 240 -8.99 14.12 13.27
CA ALA A 240 -8.51 14.75 12.03
C ALA A 240 -7.45 13.87 11.36
N ASP A 241 -6.51 13.32 12.13
CA ASP A 241 -5.48 12.40 11.64
C ASP A 241 -6.09 11.11 11.09
N LEU A 242 -7.10 10.57 11.78
CA LEU A 242 -7.84 9.40 11.31
C LEU A 242 -8.47 9.66 9.93
N ARG A 243 -9.05 10.86 9.72
CA ARG A 243 -9.57 11.26 8.41
C ARG A 243 -8.46 11.39 7.38
N ARG A 244 -7.32 11.99 7.74
CA ARG A 244 -6.11 12.11 6.88
C ARG A 244 -5.59 10.73 6.48
N ALA A 245 -5.44 9.82 7.45
CA ALA A 245 -5.00 8.45 7.21
C ALA A 245 -5.92 7.70 6.24
N ARG A 246 -7.26 7.80 6.41
CA ARG A 246 -8.25 7.21 5.49
C ARG A 246 -8.12 7.79 4.08
N LEU A 247 -7.91 9.10 3.96
CA LEU A 247 -7.74 9.75 2.67
C LEU A 247 -6.43 9.34 1.98
N ARG A 248 -5.31 9.30 2.72
CA ARG A 248 -4.02 8.80 2.20
C ARG A 248 -4.13 7.36 1.76
N LEU A 249 -4.74 6.49 2.57
CA LEU A 249 -4.98 5.09 2.22
C LEU A 249 -5.83 4.96 0.95
N ARG A 250 -6.92 5.74 0.81
CA ARG A 250 -7.70 5.75 -0.42
C ARG A 250 -6.89 6.18 -1.64
N ARG A 251 -6.05 7.22 -1.51
CA ARG A 251 -5.19 7.70 -2.60
C ARG A 251 -4.13 6.66 -3.01
N SER A 252 -3.61 5.90 -2.05
CA SER A 252 -2.62 4.85 -2.32
C SER A 252 -3.19 3.61 -3.03
N LEU A 253 -4.53 3.48 -3.14
CA LEU A 253 -5.17 2.40 -3.90
C LEU A 253 -4.97 2.56 -5.41
N ALA A 254 -4.81 3.79 -5.92
CA ALA A 254 -4.51 4.05 -7.32
C ALA A 254 -3.08 3.61 -7.66
N LYS A 255 -2.93 2.85 -8.74
CA LYS A 255 -1.62 2.33 -9.16
C LYS A 255 -0.89 3.38 -10.01
N PRO A 256 0.45 3.53 -9.87
CA PRO A 256 1.22 4.45 -10.73
C PRO A 256 1.10 4.15 -12.23
N ALA A 257 0.84 2.89 -12.58
CA ALA A 257 0.70 2.40 -13.94
C ALA A 257 -0.73 2.55 -14.52
N ASP A 258 -1.68 3.12 -13.77
CA ASP A 258 -3.05 3.34 -14.25
C ASP A 258 -3.04 4.31 -15.45
N GLY A 259 -3.71 3.91 -16.54
CA GLY A 259 -3.88 4.71 -17.74
C GLY A 259 -4.82 5.91 -17.52
N PRO A 260 -4.99 6.80 -18.54
CA PRO A 260 -5.82 8.00 -18.40
C PRO A 260 -7.27 7.68 -18.04
N VAL A 261 -7.91 6.73 -18.74
CA VAL A 261 -9.31 6.33 -18.48
C VAL A 261 -9.47 5.81 -17.05
N SER A 262 -8.56 4.93 -16.61
CA SER A 262 -8.56 4.43 -15.24
C SER A 262 -8.45 5.58 -14.24
N ARG A 263 -7.45 6.43 -14.40
CA ARG A 263 -7.13 7.50 -13.46
C ARG A 263 -8.24 8.55 -13.32
N TRP A 264 -8.81 8.98 -14.46
CA TRP A 264 -9.75 10.10 -14.47
C TRP A 264 -11.21 9.67 -14.31
N LEU A 265 -11.57 8.48 -14.82
CA LEU A 265 -12.95 8.03 -14.85
C LEU A 265 -13.23 6.92 -13.81
N ASN A 266 -12.40 5.84 -13.79
CA ASN A 266 -12.71 4.66 -13.01
C ASN A 266 -12.25 4.77 -11.54
N ARG A 267 -11.00 5.19 -11.27
CA ARG A 267 -10.44 5.26 -9.90
C ARG A 267 -11.18 6.19 -8.94
N PRO A 268 -11.66 7.37 -9.36
CA PRO A 268 -12.48 8.20 -8.47
C PRO A 268 -13.73 7.50 -7.96
N LEU A 269 -14.32 6.61 -8.77
CA LEU A 269 -15.52 5.84 -8.42
C LEU A 269 -15.15 4.58 -7.64
N SER A 270 -14.26 3.71 -8.19
CA SER A 270 -13.90 2.43 -7.58
C SER A 270 -13.34 2.60 -6.16
N THR A 271 -12.40 3.54 -5.94
CA THR A 271 -11.82 3.76 -4.61
C THR A 271 -12.83 4.25 -3.57
N ARG A 272 -13.88 4.98 -3.97
CA ARG A 272 -14.97 5.36 -3.05
C ARG A 272 -15.84 4.16 -2.71
N ILE A 273 -16.19 3.34 -3.71
CA ILE A 273 -16.96 2.11 -3.53
C ILE A 273 -16.19 1.15 -2.64
N SER A 274 -14.91 0.95 -2.90
CA SER A 274 -14.04 0.06 -2.09
C SER A 274 -13.96 0.53 -0.63
N MET A 275 -13.80 1.84 -0.38
CA MET A 275 -13.79 2.39 0.98
C MET A 275 -15.15 2.24 1.69
N LEU A 276 -16.26 2.32 0.95
CA LEU A 276 -17.62 2.11 1.47
C LEU A 276 -17.88 0.64 1.80
N LEU A 277 -17.41 -0.28 0.95
CA LEU A 277 -17.57 -1.72 1.13
C LEU A 277 -16.57 -2.32 2.13
N ALA A 278 -15.43 -1.68 2.35
CA ALA A 278 -14.37 -2.21 3.21
C ALA A 278 -14.83 -2.60 4.64
N PRO A 279 -15.72 -1.87 5.34
CA PRO A 279 -16.23 -2.27 6.65
C PRO A 279 -17.04 -3.57 6.63
N LEU A 280 -17.69 -3.91 5.50
CA LEU A 280 -18.45 -5.15 5.33
C LEU A 280 -17.55 -6.36 5.10
N GLN A 281 -16.28 -6.13 4.80
CA GLN A 281 -15.26 -7.16 4.54
C GLN A 281 -15.70 -8.25 3.53
N PRO A 282 -16.31 -7.90 2.38
CA PRO A 282 -16.71 -8.91 1.40
C PRO A 282 -15.46 -9.63 0.90
N PRO A 283 -15.54 -10.95 0.63
CA PRO A 283 -14.44 -11.69 0.01
C PRO A 283 -14.09 -11.06 -1.36
N PRO A 284 -12.81 -10.72 -1.62
CA PRO A 284 -12.41 -10.13 -2.91
C PRO A 284 -12.82 -10.99 -4.11
N ASP A 285 -12.66 -12.31 -4.01
CA ASP A 285 -13.03 -13.25 -5.08
C ASP A 285 -14.54 -13.15 -5.45
N LEU A 286 -15.41 -12.94 -4.45
CA LEU A 286 -16.85 -12.75 -4.70
C LEU A 286 -17.10 -11.50 -5.52
N VAL A 287 -16.35 -10.44 -5.26
CA VAL A 287 -16.44 -9.17 -6.02
C VAL A 287 -15.95 -9.38 -7.44
N SER A 288 -14.83 -10.09 -7.65
CA SER A 288 -14.34 -10.47 -8.99
C SER A 288 -15.40 -11.22 -9.79
N PHE A 289 -16.06 -12.23 -9.19
CA PHE A 289 -17.15 -12.96 -9.86
C PHE A 289 -18.38 -12.09 -10.13
N ALA A 290 -18.73 -11.16 -9.24
CA ALA A 290 -19.85 -10.25 -9.46
C ALA A 290 -19.58 -9.28 -10.64
N VAL A 291 -18.35 -8.75 -10.74
CA VAL A 291 -17.92 -7.90 -11.86
C VAL A 291 -17.85 -8.71 -13.16
N PHE A 292 -17.40 -9.96 -13.12
CA PHE A 292 -17.44 -10.86 -14.26
C PHE A 292 -18.89 -11.13 -14.72
N GLY A 293 -19.80 -11.40 -13.80
CA GLY A 293 -21.23 -11.55 -14.11
C GLY A 293 -21.81 -10.29 -14.79
N LEU A 294 -21.40 -9.10 -14.33
CA LEU A 294 -21.78 -7.83 -14.95
C LEU A 294 -21.26 -7.72 -16.39
N ALA A 295 -20.03 -8.19 -16.66
CA ALA A 295 -19.47 -8.24 -18.01
C ALA A 295 -20.24 -9.19 -18.95
N LEU A 296 -20.71 -10.34 -18.43
CA LEU A 296 -21.54 -11.27 -19.19
C LEU A 296 -22.91 -10.67 -19.53
N LEU A 297 -23.49 -9.91 -18.58
CA LEU A 297 -24.74 -9.16 -18.85
C LEU A 297 -24.52 -8.06 -19.89
N ALA A 298 -23.36 -7.37 -19.87
CA ALA A 298 -23.00 -6.41 -20.90
C ALA A 298 -22.90 -7.08 -22.27
N ALA A 299 -22.23 -8.23 -22.36
CA ALA A 299 -22.09 -9.00 -23.59
C ALA A 299 -23.46 -9.46 -24.15
N ALA A 300 -24.34 -9.97 -23.27
CA ALA A 300 -25.69 -10.37 -23.65
C ALA A 300 -26.55 -9.19 -24.14
N ALA A 301 -26.48 -8.03 -23.46
CA ALA A 301 -27.18 -6.82 -23.87
C ALA A 301 -26.70 -6.30 -25.23
N LEU A 302 -25.37 -6.33 -25.48
CA LEU A 302 -24.78 -5.98 -26.79
C LEU A 302 -25.22 -6.95 -27.87
N ALA A 303 -25.18 -8.26 -27.61
CA ALA A 303 -25.62 -9.30 -28.56
C ALA A 303 -27.11 -9.13 -28.94
N ALA A 304 -27.95 -8.71 -28.00
CA ALA A 304 -29.36 -8.41 -28.22
C ALA A 304 -29.61 -7.05 -28.91
N GLY A 305 -28.57 -6.27 -29.21
CA GLY A 305 -28.69 -4.93 -29.79
C GLY A 305 -29.22 -3.85 -28.83
N ALA A 306 -29.24 -4.14 -27.52
CA ALA A 306 -29.61 -3.17 -26.47
C ALA A 306 -28.44 -2.20 -26.20
N GLN A 307 -28.14 -1.38 -27.18
CA GLN A 307 -26.89 -0.58 -27.27
C GLN A 307 -26.60 0.27 -26.03
N LEU A 308 -27.58 1.03 -25.50
CA LEU A 308 -27.37 1.91 -24.34
C LEU A 308 -27.16 1.10 -23.05
N VAL A 309 -27.89 0.00 -22.89
CA VAL A 309 -27.75 -0.90 -21.74
C VAL A 309 -26.40 -1.58 -21.81
N GLY A 310 -26.02 -2.13 -22.97
CA GLY A 310 -24.71 -2.76 -23.17
C GLY A 310 -23.55 -1.79 -22.94
N ALA A 311 -23.65 -0.56 -23.43
CA ALA A 311 -22.66 0.50 -23.20
C ALA A 311 -22.52 0.84 -21.71
N ALA A 312 -23.63 1.04 -21.02
CA ALA A 312 -23.64 1.36 -19.58
C ALA A 312 -23.04 0.22 -18.74
N LEU A 313 -23.43 -1.04 -19.03
CA LEU A 313 -22.91 -2.22 -18.33
C LEU A 313 -21.41 -2.42 -18.61
N ALA A 314 -20.94 -2.23 -19.85
CA ALA A 314 -19.52 -2.32 -20.18
C ALA A 314 -18.70 -1.25 -19.43
N GLN A 315 -19.18 -0.02 -19.36
CA GLN A 315 -18.51 1.04 -18.60
C GLN A 315 -18.57 0.80 -17.08
N ALA A 316 -19.68 0.28 -16.56
CA ALA A 316 -19.80 -0.11 -15.16
C ALA A 316 -18.81 -1.25 -14.82
N THR A 317 -18.66 -2.25 -15.70
CA THR A 317 -17.65 -3.31 -15.56
C THR A 317 -16.26 -2.70 -15.47
N SER A 318 -15.89 -1.77 -16.36
CA SER A 318 -14.59 -1.08 -16.33
C SER A 318 -14.36 -0.30 -15.03
N ALA A 319 -15.39 0.39 -14.54
CA ALA A 319 -15.29 1.17 -13.31
C ALA A 319 -15.16 0.30 -12.05
N LEU A 320 -15.83 -0.86 -12.03
CA LEU A 320 -15.85 -1.77 -10.87
C LEU A 320 -14.71 -2.79 -10.86
N ASP A 321 -14.03 -2.96 -11.98
CA ASP A 321 -12.93 -3.90 -12.18
C ASP A 321 -11.81 -3.82 -11.12
N GLY A 322 -11.49 -2.62 -10.67
CA GLY A 322 -10.44 -2.45 -9.66
C GLY A 322 -10.89 -2.67 -8.22
N VAL A 323 -12.20 -2.85 -7.94
CA VAL A 323 -12.75 -2.87 -6.58
C VAL A 323 -12.29 -4.08 -5.78
N ASP A 324 -12.21 -5.26 -6.39
CA ASP A 324 -11.75 -6.49 -5.75
C ASP A 324 -10.28 -6.40 -5.29
N GLY A 325 -9.39 -5.94 -6.16
CA GLY A 325 -7.99 -5.73 -5.83
C GLY A 325 -7.80 -4.58 -4.81
N GLU A 326 -8.62 -3.54 -4.85
CA GLU A 326 -8.62 -2.48 -3.86
C GLU A 326 -9.08 -3.00 -2.49
N LEU A 327 -10.17 -3.80 -2.44
CA LEU A 327 -10.65 -4.45 -1.23
C LEU A 327 -9.63 -5.46 -0.69
N ALA A 328 -9.00 -6.25 -1.55
CA ALA A 328 -7.94 -7.17 -1.14
C ALA A 328 -6.79 -6.45 -0.43
N ARG A 329 -6.36 -5.28 -0.94
CA ARG A 329 -5.35 -4.43 -0.30
C ARG A 329 -5.86 -3.78 0.98
N LEU A 330 -7.10 -3.26 1.00
CA LEU A 330 -7.72 -2.67 2.19
C LEU A 330 -7.87 -3.68 3.32
N GLN A 331 -8.26 -4.91 3.00
CA GLN A 331 -8.44 -5.99 3.95
C GLN A 331 -7.14 -6.75 4.29
N LEU A 332 -5.99 -6.34 3.71
CA LEU A 332 -4.69 -7.00 3.89
C LEU A 332 -4.66 -8.47 3.39
N ARG A 333 -5.56 -8.82 2.46
CA ARG A 333 -5.76 -10.16 1.87
C ARG A 333 -5.26 -10.29 0.43
N ALA A 334 -4.47 -9.32 -0.05
CA ALA A 334 -3.90 -9.39 -1.40
C ALA A 334 -3.03 -10.65 -1.55
N SER A 335 -3.28 -11.41 -2.62
CA SER A 335 -2.59 -12.67 -2.90
C SER A 335 -2.32 -12.86 -4.39
N SER A 336 -1.28 -13.63 -4.73
CA SER A 336 -0.97 -13.99 -6.11
C SER A 336 -2.08 -14.83 -6.75
N ARG A 337 -2.78 -15.68 -5.95
CA ARG A 337 -3.94 -16.46 -6.41
C ARG A 337 -5.09 -15.54 -6.83
N GLY A 338 -5.43 -14.55 -6.00
CA GLY A 338 -6.48 -13.57 -6.34
C GLY A 338 -6.14 -12.78 -7.59
N ALA A 339 -4.89 -12.32 -7.73
CA ALA A 339 -4.44 -11.61 -8.92
C ALA A 339 -4.49 -12.49 -10.20
N MET A 340 -4.22 -13.79 -10.07
CA MET A 340 -4.35 -14.74 -11.19
C MET A 340 -5.82 -14.94 -11.56
N LEU A 341 -6.71 -15.13 -10.58
CA LEU A 341 -8.15 -15.29 -10.80
C LEU A 341 -8.73 -14.08 -11.53
N ASP A 342 -8.49 -12.89 -11.00
CA ASP A 342 -8.88 -11.60 -11.60
C ASP A 342 -8.40 -11.51 -13.06
N GLY A 343 -7.11 -11.76 -13.30
CA GLY A 343 -6.57 -11.76 -14.66
C GLY A 343 -7.23 -12.74 -15.63
N VAL A 344 -7.65 -13.92 -15.19
CA VAL A 344 -8.36 -14.91 -16.03
C VAL A 344 -9.79 -14.44 -16.33
N LEU A 345 -10.53 -14.00 -15.28
CA LEU A 345 -11.90 -13.50 -15.42
C LEU A 345 -11.95 -12.29 -16.36
N ASP A 346 -10.97 -11.40 -16.30
CA ASP A 346 -10.83 -10.26 -17.19
C ASP A 346 -10.76 -10.67 -18.67
N ARG A 347 -9.95 -11.68 -18.98
CA ARG A 347 -9.79 -12.17 -20.35
C ARG A 347 -11.06 -12.83 -20.86
N CYS A 348 -11.74 -13.59 -20.02
CA CYS A 348 -13.04 -14.18 -20.34
C CYS A 348 -14.10 -13.09 -20.57
N ALA A 349 -14.13 -12.04 -19.75
CA ALA A 349 -15.02 -10.91 -19.87
C ALA A 349 -14.80 -10.14 -21.17
N ASP A 350 -13.55 -9.79 -21.51
CA ASP A 350 -13.21 -9.09 -22.75
C ASP A 350 -13.61 -9.91 -24.00
N THR A 351 -13.39 -11.24 -23.94
CA THR A 351 -13.79 -12.16 -25.02
C THR A 351 -15.31 -12.19 -25.17
N ALA A 352 -16.07 -12.30 -24.08
CA ALA A 352 -17.52 -12.32 -24.10
C ALA A 352 -18.10 -11.01 -24.67
N ILE A 353 -17.56 -9.86 -24.26
CA ILE A 353 -17.98 -8.53 -24.76
C ILE A 353 -17.68 -8.40 -26.27
N ALA A 354 -16.50 -8.82 -26.72
CA ALA A 354 -16.16 -8.83 -28.15
C ALA A 354 -17.10 -9.75 -28.96
N ALA A 355 -17.45 -10.93 -28.42
CA ALA A 355 -18.43 -11.82 -29.04
C ALA A 355 -19.81 -11.18 -29.12
N GLY A 356 -20.26 -10.46 -28.04
CA GLY A 356 -21.52 -9.71 -28.04
C GLY A 356 -21.58 -8.66 -29.16
N LEU A 357 -20.48 -7.88 -29.34
CA LEU A 357 -20.38 -6.93 -30.47
C LEU A 357 -20.39 -7.64 -31.81
N GLY A 358 -19.75 -8.80 -31.93
CA GLY A 358 -19.73 -9.61 -33.16
C GLY A 358 -21.13 -10.08 -33.57
N VAL A 359 -21.90 -10.63 -32.61
CA VAL A 359 -23.30 -11.04 -32.80
C VAL A 359 -24.17 -9.85 -33.21
N TRP A 360 -24.02 -8.70 -32.55
CA TRP A 360 -24.75 -7.50 -32.92
C TRP A 360 -24.36 -6.98 -34.30
N SER A 361 -23.08 -7.08 -34.70
CA SER A 361 -22.64 -6.71 -36.04
C SER A 361 -23.29 -7.58 -37.11
N LEU A 362 -23.48 -8.88 -36.87
CA LEU A 362 -24.24 -9.79 -37.74
C LEU A 362 -25.70 -9.36 -37.84
N ALA A 363 -26.34 -9.02 -36.74
CA ALA A 363 -27.73 -8.55 -36.72
C ALA A 363 -27.93 -7.23 -37.48
N GLN A 364 -26.88 -6.41 -37.61
CA GLN A 364 -26.89 -5.19 -38.45
C GLN A 364 -26.56 -5.46 -39.93
N GLY A 365 -26.42 -6.71 -40.35
CA GLY A 365 -26.21 -7.08 -41.73
C GLY A 365 -24.74 -7.21 -42.15
N LEU A 366 -23.80 -7.20 -41.22
CA LEU A 366 -22.40 -7.52 -41.55
C LEU A 366 -22.31 -9.00 -41.99
N TRP A 367 -21.59 -9.27 -43.03
CA TRP A 367 -21.40 -10.63 -43.51
C TRP A 367 -20.71 -11.51 -42.46
N PRO A 368 -21.06 -12.82 -42.37
CA PRO A 368 -20.56 -13.70 -41.31
C PRO A 368 -19.03 -13.80 -41.22
N VAL A 369 -18.34 -13.92 -42.37
CA VAL A 369 -16.89 -14.06 -42.42
C VAL A 369 -16.18 -12.79 -41.89
N PRO A 370 -16.46 -11.57 -42.36
CA PRO A 370 -15.92 -10.34 -41.78
C PRO A 370 -16.25 -10.16 -40.27
N ALA A 371 -17.46 -10.50 -39.86
CA ALA A 371 -17.83 -10.41 -38.44
C ALA A 371 -16.98 -11.33 -37.55
N LEU A 372 -16.79 -12.58 -37.99
CA LEU A 372 -15.93 -13.56 -37.32
C LEU A 372 -14.48 -13.10 -37.26
N ILE A 373 -13.93 -12.61 -38.39
CA ILE A 373 -12.54 -12.12 -38.46
C ILE A 373 -12.34 -10.94 -37.53
N LEU A 374 -13.24 -9.94 -37.53
CA LEU A 374 -13.14 -8.77 -36.63
C LEU A 374 -13.24 -9.16 -35.16
N THR A 375 -14.15 -10.06 -34.79
CA THR A 375 -14.30 -10.55 -33.43
C THR A 375 -13.04 -11.30 -32.98
N ALA A 376 -12.53 -12.21 -33.80
CA ALA A 376 -11.30 -12.95 -33.52
C ALA A 376 -10.09 -12.02 -33.42
N ALA A 377 -9.97 -11.03 -34.30
CA ALA A 377 -8.88 -10.06 -34.29
C ALA A 377 -8.92 -9.15 -33.07
N ALA A 378 -10.10 -8.66 -32.65
CA ALA A 378 -10.28 -7.84 -31.46
C ALA A 378 -9.91 -8.64 -30.19
N THR A 379 -10.34 -9.90 -30.12
CA THR A 379 -10.00 -10.80 -29.01
C THR A 379 -8.49 -11.08 -28.97
N ALA A 380 -7.88 -11.45 -30.09
CA ALA A 380 -6.45 -11.73 -30.17
C ALA A 380 -5.60 -10.50 -29.82
N ALA A 381 -5.95 -9.32 -30.35
CA ALA A 381 -5.26 -8.07 -30.03
C ALA A 381 -5.37 -7.71 -28.53
N SER A 382 -6.54 -7.91 -27.92
CA SER A 382 -6.77 -7.71 -26.48
C SER A 382 -5.89 -8.63 -25.64
N LEU A 383 -5.86 -9.93 -25.97
CA LEU A 383 -5.01 -10.92 -25.30
C LEU A 383 -3.52 -10.62 -25.47
N LEU A 384 -3.09 -10.21 -26.68
CA LEU A 384 -1.71 -9.83 -26.95
C LEU A 384 -1.27 -8.62 -26.12
N SER A 385 -2.10 -7.58 -26.06
CA SER A 385 -1.82 -6.38 -25.26
C SER A 385 -1.64 -6.70 -23.77
N MET A 386 -2.43 -7.60 -23.21
CA MET A 386 -2.32 -8.02 -21.82
C MET A 386 -1.14 -8.98 -21.59
N SER A 387 -1.00 -10.01 -22.45
CA SER A 387 0.09 -11.00 -22.34
C SER A 387 1.48 -10.37 -22.40
N THR A 388 1.69 -9.36 -23.25
CA THR A 388 2.98 -8.67 -23.34
C THR A 388 3.34 -7.96 -22.05
N LYS A 389 2.35 -7.38 -21.34
CA LYS A 389 2.53 -6.74 -20.04
C LYS A 389 2.88 -7.75 -18.95
N ASP A 390 2.09 -8.82 -18.87
CA ASP A 390 2.24 -9.84 -17.81
C ASP A 390 3.55 -10.62 -17.97
N ARG A 391 3.89 -11.01 -19.19
CA ARG A 391 5.15 -11.73 -19.48
C ARG A 391 6.37 -10.86 -19.22
N ALA A 392 6.36 -9.58 -19.61
CA ALA A 392 7.45 -8.66 -19.31
C ALA A 392 7.68 -8.56 -17.78
N ALA A 393 6.59 -8.47 -17.00
CA ALA A 393 6.67 -8.44 -15.54
C ALA A 393 7.19 -9.76 -14.95
N ALA A 394 6.72 -10.92 -15.46
CA ALA A 394 7.13 -12.23 -14.99
C ALA A 394 8.61 -12.54 -15.28
N LEU A 395 9.14 -12.02 -16.39
CA LEU A 395 10.54 -12.18 -16.80
C LEU A 395 11.47 -11.12 -16.20
N GLY A 396 10.97 -10.23 -15.33
CA GLY A 396 11.77 -9.14 -14.75
C GLY A 396 12.28 -8.13 -15.77
N LEU A 397 11.67 -8.06 -16.96
CA LEU A 397 12.10 -7.13 -18.02
C LEU A 397 11.75 -5.68 -17.66
N PRO A 398 12.47 -4.69 -18.23
CA PRO A 398 12.17 -3.29 -17.99
C PRO A 398 10.71 -2.97 -18.31
N ARG A 399 10.05 -2.25 -17.40
CA ARG A 399 8.66 -1.85 -17.61
C ARG A 399 8.58 -0.82 -18.72
N ALA A 400 7.76 -1.09 -19.74
CA ALA A 400 7.40 -0.08 -20.73
C ALA A 400 6.72 1.12 -20.03
N PRO A 401 6.82 2.35 -20.59
CA PRO A 401 6.15 3.52 -20.04
C PRO A 401 4.62 3.41 -20.26
N GLU A 402 3.93 2.80 -19.31
CA GLU A 402 2.49 2.49 -19.42
C GLU A 402 1.61 3.74 -19.57
N ARG A 403 2.04 4.91 -19.02
CA ARG A 403 1.27 6.15 -19.17
C ARG A 403 1.08 6.61 -20.60
N PRO A 404 2.14 6.80 -21.44
CA PRO A 404 1.94 7.15 -22.85
C PRO A 404 1.28 6.04 -23.65
N LEU A 405 1.54 4.75 -23.36
CA LEU A 405 0.84 3.64 -24.01
C LEU A 405 -0.67 3.64 -23.69
N GLY A 406 -1.06 4.09 -22.51
CA GLY A 406 -2.46 4.23 -22.11
C GLY A 406 -3.25 5.25 -22.95
N LEU A 407 -2.57 6.23 -23.58
CA LEU A 407 -3.22 7.18 -24.49
C LEU A 407 -3.73 6.51 -25.79
N LEU A 408 -3.18 5.36 -26.15
CA LEU A 408 -3.63 4.58 -27.30
C LEU A 408 -4.96 3.83 -27.05
N LEU A 409 -5.51 3.89 -25.84
CA LEU A 409 -6.71 3.18 -25.41
C LEU A 409 -6.65 1.65 -25.57
N GLY A 410 -5.46 1.06 -25.78
CA GLY A 410 -5.28 -0.38 -25.94
C GLY A 410 -5.23 -1.17 -24.61
N GLY A 411 -5.22 -0.49 -23.47
CA GLY A 411 -5.44 -1.09 -22.16
C GLY A 411 -6.91 -1.48 -21.95
N ARG A 412 -7.22 -2.29 -20.92
CA ARG A 412 -8.58 -2.79 -20.67
C ARG A 412 -9.61 -1.67 -20.53
N ASP A 413 -9.35 -0.68 -19.67
CA ASP A 413 -10.25 0.47 -19.47
C ASP A 413 -10.51 1.25 -20.78
N GLY A 414 -9.46 1.41 -21.61
CA GLY A 414 -9.59 2.06 -22.90
C GLY A 414 -10.45 1.26 -23.88
N ARG A 415 -10.28 -0.08 -23.93
CA ARG A 415 -11.10 -0.95 -24.79
C ARG A 415 -12.57 -0.93 -24.37
N LEU A 416 -12.86 -1.02 -23.07
CA LEU A 416 -14.24 -0.96 -22.57
C LEU A 416 -14.87 0.41 -22.81
N LEU A 417 -14.09 1.50 -22.75
CA LEU A 417 -14.56 2.82 -23.18
C LEU A 417 -14.88 2.84 -24.69
N LEU A 418 -14.04 2.25 -25.54
CA LEU A 418 -14.34 2.12 -26.98
C LEU A 418 -15.61 1.30 -27.23
N VAL A 419 -15.80 0.18 -26.51
CA VAL A 419 -17.05 -0.60 -26.54
C VAL A 419 -18.24 0.32 -26.23
N ALA A 420 -18.18 1.06 -25.14
CA ALA A 420 -19.27 1.95 -24.72
C ALA A 420 -19.56 3.04 -25.76
N VAL A 421 -18.52 3.70 -26.28
CA VAL A 421 -18.67 4.76 -27.30
C VAL A 421 -19.29 4.23 -28.58
N PHE A 422 -18.75 3.14 -29.14
CA PHE A 422 -19.27 2.59 -30.40
C PHE A 422 -20.63 1.90 -30.23
N ALA A 423 -20.94 1.40 -29.03
CA ALA A 423 -22.29 0.92 -28.71
C ALA A 423 -23.30 2.07 -28.70
N VAL A 424 -23.00 3.21 -28.07
CA VAL A 424 -23.87 4.40 -28.07
C VAL A 424 -24.09 4.95 -29.49
N ILE A 425 -23.03 4.95 -30.33
CA ILE A 425 -23.11 5.41 -31.72
C ILE A 425 -23.86 4.39 -32.61
N GLY A 426 -24.03 3.14 -32.15
CA GLY A 426 -24.72 2.09 -32.91
C GLY A 426 -23.87 1.39 -33.96
N HIS A 427 -22.54 1.44 -33.86
CA HIS A 427 -21.61 0.87 -34.84
C HIS A 427 -20.67 -0.22 -34.23
N PRO A 428 -21.19 -1.44 -33.91
CA PRO A 428 -20.43 -2.48 -33.21
C PRO A 428 -19.20 -2.97 -34.01
N ALA A 429 -19.30 -3.06 -35.32
CA ALA A 429 -18.18 -3.47 -36.18
C ALA A 429 -17.01 -2.47 -36.13
N LEU A 430 -17.28 -1.17 -36.10
CA LEU A 430 -16.26 -0.14 -35.91
C LEU A 430 -15.63 -0.22 -34.50
N GLY A 431 -16.42 -0.59 -33.49
CA GLY A 431 -15.94 -0.85 -32.15
C GLY A 431 -14.92 -2.01 -32.13
N LEU A 432 -15.23 -3.13 -32.76
CA LEU A 432 -14.31 -4.26 -32.92
C LEU A 432 -13.02 -3.86 -33.66
N LEU A 433 -13.15 -3.09 -34.77
CA LEU A 433 -12.00 -2.58 -35.49
C LEU A 433 -11.12 -1.67 -34.64
N ALA A 434 -11.74 -0.73 -33.90
CA ALA A 434 -11.03 0.19 -33.02
C ALA A 434 -10.26 -0.57 -31.90
N ILE A 435 -10.87 -1.57 -31.28
CA ILE A 435 -10.21 -2.45 -30.31
C ILE A 435 -9.03 -3.17 -30.93
N THR A 436 -9.22 -3.75 -32.14
CA THR A 436 -8.15 -4.47 -32.85
C THR A 436 -6.93 -3.58 -33.08
N LEU A 437 -7.15 -2.37 -33.60
CA LEU A 437 -6.07 -1.43 -33.93
C LEU A 437 -5.38 -0.90 -32.67
N THR A 438 -6.15 -0.44 -31.68
CA THR A 438 -5.57 0.18 -30.47
C THR A 438 -4.87 -0.83 -29.56
N ALA A 439 -5.46 -2.01 -29.34
CA ALA A 439 -4.85 -3.06 -28.54
C ALA A 439 -3.66 -3.71 -29.25
N GLY A 440 -3.77 -3.95 -30.57
CA GLY A 440 -2.69 -4.49 -31.37
C GLY A 440 -1.48 -3.56 -31.40
N LEU A 441 -1.71 -2.26 -31.65
CA LEU A 441 -0.64 -1.24 -31.63
C LEU A 441 0.00 -1.13 -30.24
N THR A 442 -0.81 -1.14 -29.17
CA THR A 442 -0.29 -1.10 -27.80
C THR A 442 0.60 -2.30 -27.47
N GLY A 443 0.16 -3.52 -27.86
CA GLY A 443 0.96 -4.73 -27.68
C GLY A 443 2.27 -4.71 -28.45
N ALA A 444 2.21 -4.31 -29.72
CA ALA A 444 3.39 -4.21 -30.60
C ALA A 444 4.40 -3.17 -30.10
N LEU A 445 3.93 -1.96 -29.74
CA LEU A 445 4.80 -0.91 -29.18
C LEU A 445 5.41 -1.31 -27.86
N ARG A 446 4.64 -1.98 -26.96
CA ARG A 446 5.19 -2.48 -25.70
C ARG A 446 6.29 -3.51 -25.96
N LEU A 447 6.07 -4.47 -26.85
CA LEU A 447 7.08 -5.47 -27.22
C LEU A 447 8.34 -4.80 -27.76
N TYR A 448 8.20 -3.83 -28.66
CA TYR A 448 9.31 -3.07 -29.21
C TYR A 448 10.10 -2.29 -28.15
N LEU A 449 9.41 -1.61 -27.23
CA LEU A 449 10.06 -0.83 -26.16
C LEU A 449 10.80 -1.70 -25.16
N VAL A 450 10.26 -2.89 -24.84
CA VAL A 450 10.87 -3.84 -23.90
C VAL A 450 12.07 -4.58 -24.52
N SER A 451 12.06 -4.80 -25.84
CA SER A 451 13.12 -5.51 -26.57
C SER A 451 14.31 -4.63 -26.98
N ARG A 452 14.25 -3.31 -26.79
CA ARG A 452 15.38 -2.42 -27.07
C ARG A 452 16.51 -2.66 -26.07
N PRO A 453 17.74 -2.91 -26.53
CA PRO A 453 18.91 -2.87 -25.64
C PRO A 453 19.05 -1.44 -25.07
N ARG A 454 19.35 -1.35 -23.79
CA ARG A 454 19.65 -0.08 -23.10
C ARG A 454 21.09 0.32 -23.38
#